data_d13b65825b1653381ba14ecfc0167601
#
_entry.id   d13b65825b1653381ba14ecfc0167601
#
_cell.length_a   1.000
_cell.length_b   1.000
_cell.length_c   1.000
_cell.angle_alpha   90.00
_cell.angle_beta   90.00
_cell.angle_gamma   90.00
#
_symmetry.space_group_name_H-M   'P 1'
#
loop_
_entity.id
_entity.type
_entity.pdbx_description
1 polymer ?
#
loop_
_entity_poly.entity_id
_entity_poly.type
_entity_poly.pdbx_seq_one_letter_code
_entity_poly.pdbx_strand_id
1 'polypeptide(L)'
;GGGSAAYIQIMDYLKAHICGYVTIEDICRENLIGRSQLQKIFREQHNCGVIDFFTKMKVEYAKELIREKNQNFTQISEYLGYSSIHYFSRQFKKITGMTPSEYTASIMARSESKKKTERRV
;
A
#
# COMPACT_ATOMS: atom_id res chain seq x y z
N GLY A 1 -11.31 22.78 -8.28
CA GLY A 1 -11.54 22.52 -9.68
C GLY A 1 -11.80 21.08 -10.04
N GLY A 2 -11.87 20.81 -11.32
CA GLY A 2 -12.14 19.48 -11.85
C GLY A 2 -11.12 18.41 -11.43
N GLY A 3 -9.87 18.81 -11.16
CA GLY A 3 -8.83 17.90 -10.73
C GLY A 3 -9.09 17.28 -9.37
N SER A 4 -9.66 18.02 -8.44
CA SER A 4 -10.02 17.53 -7.11
C SER A 4 -11.06 16.42 -7.15
N ALA A 5 -12.12 16.60 -7.95
CA ALA A 5 -13.17 15.59 -8.07
C ALA A 5 -12.64 14.32 -8.73
N ALA A 6 -11.83 14.46 -9.78
CA ALA A 6 -11.23 13.33 -10.47
C ALA A 6 -10.27 12.58 -9.52
N TYR A 7 -9.48 13.30 -8.76
CA TYR A 7 -8.55 12.70 -7.78
C TYR A 7 -9.29 11.85 -6.75
N ILE A 8 -10.36 12.39 -6.18
CA ILE A 8 -11.16 11.67 -5.18
C ILE A 8 -11.76 10.40 -5.77
N GLN A 9 -12.31 10.49 -6.98
CA GLN A 9 -12.90 9.35 -7.67
C GLN A 9 -11.85 8.25 -7.90
N ILE A 10 -10.65 8.63 -8.36
CA ILE A 10 -9.58 7.68 -8.63
C ILE A 10 -9.10 7.05 -7.30
N MET A 11 -8.97 7.84 -6.25
CA MET A 11 -8.58 7.32 -4.94
C MET A 11 -9.57 6.28 -4.43
N ASP A 12 -10.86 6.54 -4.56
CA ASP A 12 -11.90 5.59 -4.18
C ASP A 12 -11.81 4.31 -5.00
N TYR A 13 -11.55 4.44 -6.30
CA TYR A 13 -11.36 3.30 -7.18
C TYR A 13 -10.15 2.45 -6.75
N LEU A 14 -9.02 3.09 -6.46
CA LEU A 14 -7.82 2.39 -6.03
C LEU A 14 -8.04 1.66 -4.70
N LYS A 15 -8.71 2.30 -3.76
CA LYS A 15 -9.03 1.67 -2.46
C LYS A 15 -9.93 0.45 -2.64
N ALA A 16 -10.92 0.55 -3.53
CA ALA A 16 -11.82 -0.56 -3.81
C ALA A 16 -11.11 -1.75 -4.45
N HIS A 17 -9.99 -1.51 -5.12
CA HIS A 17 -9.23 -2.55 -5.82
C HIS A 17 -7.92 -2.91 -5.12
N ILE A 18 -7.79 -2.55 -3.83
CA ILE A 18 -6.52 -2.73 -3.09
C ILE A 18 -6.10 -4.20 -2.99
N CYS A 19 -7.05 -5.13 -3.04
CA CYS A 19 -6.79 -6.57 -2.97
C CYS A 19 -6.62 -7.21 -4.35
N GLY A 20 -6.50 -6.41 -5.40
CA GLY A 20 -6.39 -6.91 -6.76
C GLY A 20 -5.25 -6.25 -7.52
N TYR A 21 -5.35 -6.36 -8.83
CA TYR A 21 -4.38 -5.83 -9.77
C TYR A 21 -5.08 -4.82 -10.66
N VAL A 22 -4.48 -3.65 -10.86
CA VAL A 22 -5.02 -2.62 -11.75
C VAL A 22 -3.94 -2.18 -12.73
N THR A 23 -4.36 -1.87 -13.96
CA THR A 23 -3.50 -1.28 -14.98
C THR A 23 -3.88 0.18 -15.18
N ILE A 24 -3.00 0.95 -15.81
CA ILE A 24 -3.32 2.33 -16.18
C ILE A 24 -4.55 2.36 -17.07
N GLU A 25 -4.65 1.40 -18.00
CA GLU A 25 -5.79 1.29 -18.92
C GLU A 25 -7.10 1.07 -18.17
N ASP A 26 -7.08 0.19 -17.15
CA ASP A 26 -8.25 -0.06 -16.30
C ASP A 26 -8.71 1.22 -15.60
N ILE A 27 -7.76 1.92 -15.00
CA ILE A 27 -8.04 3.15 -14.26
C ILE A 27 -8.66 4.20 -15.18
N CYS A 28 -8.08 4.39 -16.34
CA CYS A 28 -8.56 5.37 -17.32
C CYS A 28 -9.96 5.02 -17.79
N ARG A 29 -10.19 3.76 -18.15
CA ARG A 29 -11.48 3.31 -18.67
C ARG A 29 -12.58 3.44 -17.61
N GLU A 30 -12.32 2.97 -16.41
CA GLU A 30 -13.33 2.95 -15.35
C GLU A 30 -13.63 4.33 -14.79
N ASN A 31 -12.68 5.26 -14.89
CA ASN A 31 -12.83 6.60 -14.34
C ASN A 31 -13.04 7.68 -15.43
N LEU A 32 -13.14 7.25 -16.69
CA LEU A 32 -13.38 8.14 -17.83
C LEU A 32 -12.38 9.31 -17.87
N ILE A 33 -11.09 8.98 -17.73
CA ILE A 33 -10.03 9.97 -17.69
C ILE A 33 -8.91 9.57 -18.67
N GLY A 34 -8.29 10.55 -19.29
CA GLY A 34 -7.17 10.31 -20.18
C GLY A 34 -5.89 9.99 -19.42
N ARG A 35 -4.98 9.27 -20.06
CA ARG A 35 -3.72 8.84 -19.45
C ARG A 35 -2.87 10.04 -19.02
N SER A 36 -2.77 11.06 -19.87
CA SER A 36 -1.98 12.25 -19.55
C SER A 36 -2.50 13.00 -18.34
N GLN A 37 -3.83 13.13 -18.25
CA GLN A 37 -4.47 13.80 -17.13
C GLN A 37 -4.30 13.00 -15.84
N LEU A 38 -4.44 11.68 -15.90
CA LEU A 38 -4.22 10.80 -14.77
C LEU A 38 -2.79 10.96 -14.21
N GLN A 39 -1.80 10.91 -15.09
CA GLN A 39 -0.41 11.05 -14.69
C GLN A 39 -0.13 12.44 -14.12
N LYS A 40 -0.69 13.48 -14.70
CA LYS A 40 -0.53 14.85 -14.23
C LYS A 40 -1.05 14.99 -12.78
N ILE A 41 -2.24 14.46 -12.52
CA ILE A 41 -2.86 14.53 -11.19
C ILE A 41 -1.95 13.88 -10.14
N PHE A 42 -1.45 12.67 -10.41
CA PHE A 42 -0.64 11.94 -9.43
C PHE A 42 0.74 12.54 -9.26
N ARG A 43 1.33 13.10 -10.31
CA ARG A 43 2.60 13.80 -10.17
C ARG A 43 2.45 15.07 -9.34
N GLU A 44 1.37 15.81 -9.50
CA GLU A 44 1.11 17.02 -8.72
C GLU A 44 0.80 16.70 -7.26
N GLN A 45 0.01 15.65 -6.99
CA GLN A 45 -0.41 15.31 -5.63
C GLN A 45 0.62 14.49 -4.86
N HIS A 46 1.34 13.59 -5.53
CA HIS A 46 2.19 12.60 -4.87
C HIS A 46 3.60 12.51 -5.43
N ASN A 47 3.92 13.27 -6.45
CA ASN A 47 5.23 13.28 -7.10
C ASN A 47 5.65 11.88 -7.58
N CYS A 48 4.70 11.06 -8.00
CA CYS A 48 4.98 9.72 -8.54
C CYS A 48 3.85 9.29 -9.47
N GLY A 49 4.07 8.19 -10.20
CA GLY A 49 3.05 7.62 -11.08
C GLY A 49 1.95 6.94 -10.27
N VAL A 50 0.78 6.75 -10.88
CA VAL A 50 -0.37 6.18 -10.21
C VAL A 50 -0.15 4.72 -9.80
N ILE A 51 0.56 3.94 -10.61
CA ILE A 51 0.84 2.54 -10.28
C ILE A 51 1.82 2.44 -9.10
N ASP A 52 2.84 3.30 -9.07
CA ASP A 52 3.75 3.37 -7.91
C ASP A 52 2.99 3.76 -6.64
N PHE A 53 2.06 4.70 -6.77
CA PHE A 53 1.22 5.11 -5.66
C PHE A 53 0.34 3.96 -5.16
N PHE A 54 -0.27 3.22 -6.10
CA PHE A 54 -1.09 2.06 -5.76
C PHE A 54 -0.28 0.99 -5.02
N THR A 55 0.95 0.75 -5.46
CA THR A 55 1.85 -0.19 -4.79
C THR A 55 2.14 0.25 -3.35
N LYS A 56 2.38 1.55 -3.15
CA LYS A 56 2.59 2.10 -1.81
C LYS A 56 1.36 1.93 -0.93
N MET A 57 0.16 2.11 -1.49
CA MET A 57 -1.09 1.87 -0.76
C MET A 57 -1.20 0.42 -0.30
N LYS A 58 -0.87 -0.53 -1.17
CA LYS A 58 -0.89 -1.95 -0.83
C LYS A 58 0.07 -2.27 0.31
N VAL A 59 1.27 -1.71 0.26
CA VAL A 59 2.28 -1.94 1.28
C VAL A 59 1.84 -1.34 2.62
N GLU A 60 1.25 -0.16 2.61
CA GLU A 60 0.72 0.45 3.83
C GLU A 60 -0.40 -0.41 4.43
N TYR A 61 -1.26 -0.97 3.59
CA TYR A 61 -2.30 -1.88 4.04
C TYR A 61 -1.70 -3.18 4.60
N ALA A 62 -0.65 -3.68 3.94
CA ALA A 62 0.08 -4.86 4.44
C ALA A 62 0.64 -4.61 5.84
N LYS A 63 1.17 -3.43 6.10
CA LYS A 63 1.66 -3.07 7.44
C LYS A 63 0.55 -3.17 8.48
N GLU A 64 -0.65 -2.69 8.15
CA GLU A 64 -1.79 -2.79 9.06
C GLU A 64 -2.16 -4.23 9.34
N LEU A 65 -2.20 -5.07 8.31
CA LEU A 65 -2.50 -6.50 8.46
C LEU A 65 -1.46 -7.22 9.31
N ILE A 66 -0.19 -6.84 9.16
CA ILE A 66 0.89 -7.40 9.98
C ILE A 66 0.70 -6.99 11.44
N ARG A 67 0.38 -5.73 11.70
CA ARG A 67 0.15 -5.23 13.06
C ARG A 67 -1.03 -5.91 13.75
N GLU A 68 -2.06 -6.27 13.00
CA GLU A 68 -3.24 -6.95 13.52
C GLU A 68 -2.96 -8.39 13.95
N LYS A 69 -1.90 -9.01 13.41
CA LYS A 69 -1.44 -10.37 13.76
C LYS A 69 -2.47 -11.49 13.55
N ASN A 70 -3.45 -11.26 12.68
CA ASN A 70 -4.50 -12.26 12.39
C ASN A 70 -4.16 -13.17 11.23
N GLN A 71 -3.10 -12.86 10.47
CA GLN A 71 -2.73 -13.60 9.27
C GLN A 71 -1.22 -13.72 9.17
N ASN A 72 -0.75 -14.82 8.58
CA ASN A 72 0.67 -14.98 8.27
C ASN A 72 0.98 -14.26 6.95
N PHE A 73 2.27 -14.20 6.59
CA PHE A 73 2.70 -13.48 5.39
C PHE A 73 2.15 -14.06 4.10
N THR A 74 2.00 -15.39 4.03
CA THR A 74 1.41 -16.05 2.86
C THR A 74 -0.04 -15.60 2.70
N GLN A 75 -0.80 -15.59 3.77
CA GLN A 75 -2.21 -15.16 3.76
C GLN A 75 -2.33 -13.70 3.37
N ILE A 76 -1.46 -12.83 3.90
CA ILE A 76 -1.45 -11.40 3.58
C ILE A 76 -1.16 -11.20 2.10
N SER A 77 -0.13 -11.88 1.58
CA SER A 77 0.24 -11.75 0.17
C SER A 77 -0.89 -12.18 -0.76
N GLU A 78 -1.56 -13.28 -0.44
CA GLU A 78 -2.70 -13.78 -1.21
C GLU A 78 -3.88 -12.81 -1.14
N TYR A 79 -4.18 -12.32 0.06
CA TYR A 79 -5.29 -11.38 0.27
C TYR A 79 -5.10 -10.11 -0.55
N LEU A 80 -3.86 -9.62 -0.65
CA LEU A 80 -3.56 -8.40 -1.40
C LEU A 80 -3.34 -8.64 -2.90
N GLY A 81 -3.56 -9.87 -3.37
CA GLY A 81 -3.52 -10.17 -4.79
C GLY A 81 -2.13 -10.35 -5.38
N TYR A 82 -1.13 -10.63 -4.54
CA TYR A 82 0.22 -10.91 -5.04
C TYR A 82 0.31 -12.32 -5.59
N SER A 83 1.06 -12.49 -6.68
CA SER A 83 1.24 -13.77 -7.33
C SER A 83 2.09 -14.75 -6.52
N SER A 84 2.94 -14.23 -5.63
CA SER A 84 3.78 -15.06 -4.77
C SER A 84 4.18 -14.27 -3.53
N ILE A 85 4.53 -15.00 -2.46
CA ILE A 85 5.05 -14.39 -1.24
C ILE A 85 6.42 -13.73 -1.50
N HIS A 86 7.20 -14.26 -2.42
CA HIS A 86 8.51 -13.69 -2.77
C HIS A 86 8.36 -12.33 -3.44
N TYR A 87 7.40 -12.20 -4.34
CA TYR A 87 7.13 -10.92 -4.99
C TYR A 87 6.64 -9.89 -3.97
N PHE A 88 5.73 -10.30 -3.10
CA PHE A 88 5.26 -9.46 -2.00
C PHE A 88 6.40 -8.96 -1.13
N SER A 89 7.26 -9.88 -0.69
CA SER A 89 8.39 -9.56 0.19
C SER A 89 9.36 -8.57 -0.46
N ARG A 90 9.67 -8.76 -1.74
CA ARG A 90 10.58 -7.86 -2.48
C ARG A 90 9.96 -6.47 -2.63
N GLN A 91 8.69 -6.39 -2.94
CA GLN A 91 8.02 -5.11 -3.09
C GLN A 91 7.90 -4.38 -1.76
N PHE A 92 7.57 -5.11 -0.70
CA PHE A 92 7.52 -4.55 0.65
C PHE A 92 8.87 -3.96 1.04
N LYS A 93 9.96 -4.68 0.81
CA LYS A 93 11.31 -4.21 1.11
C LYS A 93 11.69 -3.00 0.27
N LYS A 94 11.34 -3.00 -1.01
CA LYS A 94 11.63 -1.87 -1.92
C LYS A 94 11.00 -0.58 -1.41
N ILE A 95 9.79 -0.65 -0.87
CA ILE A 95 9.03 0.52 -0.45
C ILE A 95 9.36 0.93 0.98
N THR A 96 9.52 -0.03 1.89
CA THR A 96 9.73 0.26 3.33
C THR A 96 11.19 0.24 3.76
N GLY A 97 12.05 -0.40 2.97
CA GLY A 97 13.45 -0.64 3.34
C GLY A 97 13.65 -1.89 4.19
N MET A 98 12.58 -2.58 4.55
CA MET A 98 12.62 -3.78 5.40
C MET A 98 11.80 -4.90 4.78
N THR A 99 12.21 -6.15 5.04
CA THR A 99 11.37 -7.30 4.71
C THR A 99 10.17 -7.33 5.68
N PRO A 100 9.10 -8.05 5.36
CA PRO A 100 7.99 -8.22 6.30
C PRO A 100 8.43 -8.78 7.65
N SER A 101 9.38 -9.71 7.67
CA SER A 101 9.92 -10.28 8.91
C SER A 101 10.68 -9.22 9.73
N GLU A 102 11.51 -8.42 9.06
CA GLU A 102 12.24 -7.33 9.71
C GLU A 102 11.27 -6.29 10.28
N TYR A 103 10.22 -5.98 9.53
CA TYR A 103 9.19 -5.05 9.99
C TYR A 103 8.49 -5.58 11.25
N THR A 104 8.13 -6.86 11.26
CA THR A 104 7.51 -7.50 12.42
C THR A 104 8.42 -7.42 13.64
N ALA A 105 9.71 -7.73 13.47
CA ALA A 105 10.68 -7.63 14.55
C ALA A 105 10.80 -6.21 15.08
N SER A 106 10.78 -5.22 14.19
CA SER A 106 10.82 -3.80 14.55
C SER A 106 9.61 -3.40 15.41
N ILE A 107 8.42 -3.86 15.05
CA ILE A 107 7.20 -3.59 15.82
C ILE A 107 7.28 -4.22 17.21
N MET A 108 7.73 -5.46 17.30
CA MET A 108 7.84 -6.18 18.57
C MET A 108 8.86 -5.50 19.49
N ALA A 109 9.99 -5.06 18.96
CA ALA A 109 11.00 -4.35 19.72
C ALA A 109 10.46 -3.05 20.30
N ARG A 110 9.70 -2.29 19.50
CA ARG A 110 9.06 -1.05 19.96
C ARG A 110 8.04 -1.31 21.06
N SER A 111 7.26 -2.37 20.91
CA SER A 111 6.24 -2.76 21.87
C SER A 111 6.88 -3.14 23.22
N GLU A 112 7.96 -3.90 23.19
CA GLU A 112 8.72 -4.28 24.38
C GLU A 112 9.34 -3.07 25.07
N SER A 113 9.95 -2.16 24.32
CA SER A 113 10.53 -0.93 24.86
C SER A 113 9.47 -0.08 25.55
N LYS A 114 8.30 0.04 24.94
CA LYS A 114 7.17 0.79 25.48
C LYS A 114 6.67 0.17 26.79
N LYS A 115 6.55 -1.14 26.84
CA LYS A 115 6.13 -1.87 28.05
C LYS A 115 7.11 -1.69 29.18
N LYS A 116 8.41 -1.74 28.89
CA LYS A 116 9.46 -1.52 29.90
C LYS A 116 9.38 -0.09 30.47
N THR A 117 9.14 0.89 29.62
CA THR A 117 9.00 2.28 30.06
C THR A 117 7.79 2.44 30.98
N GLU A 118 6.67 1.84 30.64
CA GLU A 118 5.46 1.88 31.45
C GLU A 118 5.65 1.23 32.81
N ARG A 119 6.40 0.12 32.87
CA ARG A 119 6.67 -0.59 34.12
C ARG A 119 7.54 0.18 35.09
N ARG A 120 8.32 1.14 34.60
CA ARG A 120 9.20 1.96 35.44
C ARG A 120 8.49 3.11 36.15
N VAL A 121 7.28 3.39 35.71
CA VAL A 121 6.45 4.41 36.33
C VAL A 121 5.67 3.83 37.50
#